data_8d0d38be3416dae2129663cb4faa3073
#
_entry.id   8d0d38be3416dae2129663cb4faa3073
#
_cell.length_a   1.000
_cell.length_b   1.000
_cell.length_c   1.000
_cell.angle_alpha   90.00
_cell.angle_beta   90.00
_cell.angle_gamma   90.00
#
_symmetry.space_group_name_H-M   'P 1'
#
loop_
_entity.id
_entity.type
_entity.pdbx_description
1 polymer ?
#
loop_
_entity_poly.entity_id
_entity_poly.type
_entity_poly.pdbx_seq_one_letter_code
_entity_poly.pdbx_strand_id
1 'polypeptide(L)'
;MQNAKCVALLILHSAFCILHSGCAKRGRDTRETLEFWGLGREGEVVADLIPEFERRNPNIHVVVQQIPWTAAHEKLLTAYVGEATPDAAQMGNTWIPEFVAMKALADVGPFTAPSTAPFTGTSIDPHDYFAGIWGTNVVDGTLYGIPWYVDTRVIFYRTDLLAAAGFPKGPKTWAEWQTAMQRIVSRKLSPWAILMPTNEFEPIEVLALSNHSTLLNADGTRGAFEQPPFAQAFAFYAEMFRRGWAPAKSNTEISNLYQQFAQGDFAMYISGPWNVGEFKRRLPPEMQDKWATCPLPARDAGETEGISMAGGSSMVVFRASKHAAAARKLIEFLSEPAQQVRFFQLTGDLPARRSAWRSKELEADPHLPAFLAQLEHVEPLPRVPEWEQIATQIFDRGEAVARGTVPVPTALRQLDAKADELLEKRRWMLSRGAGSQPAHRAAPAESRPLHNDEASK
;
A
#
# COMPACT_ATOMS: atom_id res chain seq x y z
N MET A 1 -55.21 49.49 -20.87
CA MET A 1 -55.35 48.06 -21.11
C MET A 1 -54.63 47.54 -22.39
N GLN A 2 -54.07 48.44 -23.22
CA GLN A 2 -53.35 48.02 -24.47
C GLN A 2 -51.85 47.71 -24.27
N ASN A 3 -51.21 48.28 -23.24
CA ASN A 3 -49.78 48.09 -23.00
C ASN A 3 -49.41 46.73 -22.36
N ALA A 4 -50.35 46.02 -21.73
CA ALA A 4 -50.09 44.73 -21.08
C ALA A 4 -50.08 43.58 -22.09
N LYS A 5 -50.72 43.67 -23.23
CA LYS A 5 -50.76 42.63 -24.27
C LYS A 5 -49.48 42.59 -25.14
N CYS A 6 -48.84 43.74 -25.36
CA CYS A 6 -47.58 43.79 -26.13
C CYS A 6 -46.38 43.25 -25.36
N VAL A 7 -46.34 43.42 -24.02
CA VAL A 7 -45.26 42.91 -23.18
C VAL A 7 -45.34 41.39 -23.06
N ALA A 8 -46.54 40.81 -22.96
CA ALA A 8 -46.74 39.35 -22.89
C ALA A 8 -46.35 38.66 -24.22
N LEU A 9 -46.54 39.29 -25.37
CA LEU A 9 -46.17 38.72 -26.68
C LEU A 9 -44.66 38.76 -26.91
N LEU A 10 -43.95 39.76 -26.41
CA LEU A 10 -42.49 39.86 -26.50
C LEU A 10 -41.78 38.85 -25.57
N ILE A 11 -42.35 38.55 -24.41
CA ILE A 11 -41.80 37.54 -23.49
C ILE A 11 -41.98 36.12 -24.04
N LEU A 12 -43.10 35.83 -24.72
CA LEU A 12 -43.33 34.53 -25.35
C LEU A 12 -42.42 34.32 -26.57
N HIS A 13 -42.08 35.37 -27.34
CA HIS A 13 -41.13 35.21 -28.47
C HIS A 13 -39.68 35.05 -28.01
N SER A 14 -39.26 35.71 -26.93
CA SER A 14 -37.92 35.53 -26.38
C SER A 14 -37.74 34.16 -25.71
N ALA A 15 -38.79 33.61 -25.08
CA ALA A 15 -38.76 32.26 -24.52
C ALA A 15 -38.69 31.16 -25.60
N PHE A 16 -39.30 31.39 -26.78
CA PHE A 16 -39.26 30.43 -27.89
C PHE A 16 -37.91 30.43 -28.66
N CYS A 17 -37.21 31.56 -28.72
CA CYS A 17 -35.87 31.66 -29.30
C CYS A 17 -34.78 31.07 -28.41
N ILE A 18 -34.94 31.01 -27.08
CA ILE A 18 -33.98 30.40 -26.15
C ILE A 18 -34.04 28.86 -26.20
N LEU A 19 -35.19 28.29 -26.57
CA LEU A 19 -35.36 26.83 -26.69
C LEU A 19 -34.81 26.24 -28.00
N HIS A 20 -34.40 27.07 -28.99
CA HIS A 20 -33.85 26.59 -30.26
C HIS A 20 -32.34 26.81 -30.41
N SER A 21 -31.68 27.42 -29.43
CA SER A 21 -30.23 27.63 -29.47
C SER A 21 -29.52 26.66 -28.51
N GLY A 22 -29.26 25.43 -28.95
CA GLY A 22 -28.36 24.63 -28.17
C GLY A 22 -28.57 23.12 -28.08
N CYS A 23 -29.24 22.50 -29.02
CA CYS A 23 -29.00 21.09 -29.27
C CYS A 23 -27.94 20.95 -30.38
N ALA A 24 -26.73 21.40 -30.12
CA ALA A 24 -25.59 20.74 -30.73
C ALA A 24 -25.64 19.27 -30.24
N LYS A 25 -26.04 18.37 -31.13
CA LYS A 25 -25.87 16.94 -30.93
C LYS A 25 -24.38 16.75 -30.62
N ARG A 26 -24.02 16.70 -29.33
CA ARG A 26 -22.76 16.05 -28.92
C ARG A 26 -22.86 14.66 -29.54
N GLY A 27 -22.07 14.42 -30.59
CA GLY A 27 -21.99 13.10 -31.19
C GLY A 27 -21.81 12.12 -30.04
N ARG A 28 -22.70 11.11 -29.97
CA ARG A 28 -22.63 10.09 -28.93
C ARG A 28 -21.24 9.48 -29.10
N ASP A 29 -20.40 9.60 -28.09
CA ASP A 29 -19.08 8.93 -28.09
C ASP A 29 -19.38 7.44 -28.31
N THR A 30 -18.88 6.90 -29.40
CA THR A 30 -19.11 5.50 -29.77
C THR A 30 -18.01 4.59 -29.29
N ARG A 31 -17.02 5.16 -28.57
CA ARG A 31 -15.91 4.43 -27.99
C ARG A 31 -16.41 3.57 -26.82
N GLU A 32 -15.73 2.46 -26.60
CA GLU A 32 -15.90 1.65 -25.39
C GLU A 32 -15.51 2.49 -24.17
N THR A 33 -16.47 2.70 -23.24
CA THR A 33 -16.21 3.50 -22.03
C THR A 33 -15.72 2.57 -20.91
N LEU A 34 -14.54 2.89 -20.39
CA LEU A 34 -13.90 2.19 -19.27
C LEU A 34 -13.93 3.09 -18.03
N GLU A 35 -14.56 2.64 -16.97
CA GLU A 35 -14.56 3.34 -15.68
C GLU A 35 -13.36 2.92 -14.82
N PHE A 36 -12.53 3.90 -14.43
CA PHE A 36 -11.40 3.70 -13.52
C PHE A 36 -11.56 4.56 -12.27
N TRP A 37 -11.53 3.94 -11.10
CA TRP A 37 -11.52 4.68 -9.83
C TRP A 37 -10.10 4.80 -9.29
N GLY A 38 -9.61 6.04 -9.21
CA GLY A 38 -8.32 6.40 -8.60
C GLY A 38 -8.52 7.04 -7.23
N LEU A 39 -7.57 6.84 -6.33
CA LEU A 39 -7.68 7.30 -4.95
C LEU A 39 -6.80 8.54 -4.72
N GLY A 40 -7.25 9.45 -3.87
CA GLY A 40 -6.46 10.59 -3.43
C GLY A 40 -5.84 11.41 -4.56
N ARG A 41 -4.59 11.80 -4.37
CA ARG A 41 -3.78 12.54 -5.34
C ARG A 41 -3.52 11.73 -6.60
N GLU A 42 -3.34 10.45 -6.46
CA GLU A 42 -3.07 9.50 -7.56
C GLU A 42 -4.25 9.47 -8.55
N GLY A 43 -5.49 9.53 -8.01
CA GLY A 43 -6.71 9.60 -8.81
C GLY A 43 -6.85 10.91 -9.60
N GLU A 44 -6.32 12.03 -9.08
CA GLU A 44 -6.25 13.29 -9.84
C GLU A 44 -5.23 13.17 -10.96
N VAL A 45 -4.04 12.69 -10.64
CA VAL A 45 -2.87 12.72 -11.52
C VAL A 45 -2.97 11.68 -12.64
N VAL A 46 -3.58 10.53 -12.42
CA VAL A 46 -3.74 9.53 -13.48
C VAL A 46 -4.49 10.08 -14.69
N ALA A 47 -5.38 11.03 -14.48
CA ALA A 47 -6.10 11.72 -15.56
C ALA A 47 -5.15 12.40 -16.56
N ASP A 48 -3.96 12.84 -16.13
CA ASP A 48 -2.93 13.44 -17.00
C ASP A 48 -2.24 12.42 -17.92
N LEU A 49 -2.32 11.12 -17.60
CA LEU A 49 -1.76 10.02 -18.39
C LEU A 49 -2.78 9.48 -19.41
N ILE A 50 -4.08 9.63 -19.16
CA ILE A 50 -5.15 9.07 -20.00
C ILE A 50 -5.12 9.56 -21.45
N PRO A 51 -4.85 10.84 -21.77
CA PRO A 51 -4.81 11.31 -23.17
C PRO A 51 -3.80 10.52 -24.03
N GLU A 52 -2.66 10.12 -23.47
CA GLU A 52 -1.71 9.29 -24.20
C GLU A 52 -2.22 7.87 -24.39
N PHE A 53 -2.86 7.28 -23.38
CA PHE A 53 -3.51 5.98 -23.48
C PHE A 53 -4.58 5.97 -24.59
N GLU A 54 -5.49 6.94 -24.57
CA GLU A 54 -6.57 7.05 -25.58
C GLU A 54 -6.03 7.27 -26.99
N ARG A 55 -4.96 8.04 -27.14
CA ARG A 55 -4.28 8.20 -28.44
C ARG A 55 -3.73 6.87 -28.98
N ARG A 56 -3.23 6.00 -28.11
CA ARG A 56 -2.76 4.66 -28.46
C ARG A 56 -3.89 3.65 -28.65
N ASN A 57 -5.07 3.92 -28.03
CA ASN A 57 -6.25 3.07 -28.03
C ASN A 57 -7.50 3.88 -28.43
N PRO A 58 -7.63 4.31 -29.71
CA PRO A 58 -8.63 5.30 -30.11
C PRO A 58 -10.09 4.84 -29.95
N ASN A 59 -10.32 3.55 -29.77
CA ASN A 59 -11.65 2.97 -29.55
C ASN A 59 -12.04 2.89 -28.06
N ILE A 60 -11.15 3.28 -27.13
CA ILE A 60 -11.42 3.25 -25.69
C ILE A 60 -11.49 4.69 -25.17
N HIS A 61 -12.48 4.96 -24.33
CA HIS A 61 -12.61 6.20 -23.56
C HIS A 61 -12.55 5.88 -22.09
N VAL A 62 -11.60 6.48 -21.34
CA VAL A 62 -11.44 6.23 -19.90
C VAL A 62 -12.08 7.36 -19.11
N VAL A 63 -13.01 7.00 -18.23
CA VAL A 63 -13.61 7.90 -17.26
C VAL A 63 -12.94 7.65 -15.92
N VAL A 64 -12.14 8.61 -15.47
CA VAL A 64 -11.49 8.54 -14.15
C VAL A 64 -12.40 9.18 -13.11
N GLN A 65 -12.71 8.44 -12.06
CA GLN A 65 -13.35 8.97 -10.86
C GLN A 65 -12.35 9.00 -9.71
N GLN A 66 -12.06 10.19 -9.19
CA GLN A 66 -11.26 10.35 -7.99
C GLN A 66 -12.09 10.11 -6.73
N ILE A 67 -11.51 9.40 -5.76
CA ILE A 67 -12.09 9.13 -4.45
C ILE A 67 -11.08 9.49 -3.36
N PRO A 68 -11.46 10.26 -2.34
CA PRO A 68 -10.57 10.52 -1.20
C PRO A 68 -10.16 9.21 -0.49
N TRP A 69 -8.89 9.07 -0.13
CA TRP A 69 -8.37 7.89 0.58
C TRP A 69 -9.19 7.53 1.82
N THR A 70 -9.59 8.54 2.61
CA THR A 70 -10.36 8.36 3.85
C THR A 70 -11.75 7.75 3.66
N ALA A 71 -12.29 7.79 2.43
CA ALA A 71 -13.61 7.25 2.09
C ALA A 71 -13.53 6.06 1.11
N ALA A 72 -12.33 5.74 0.61
CA ALA A 72 -12.18 4.85 -0.54
C ALA A 72 -12.57 3.41 -0.21
N HIS A 73 -12.12 2.88 0.91
CA HIS A 73 -12.43 1.51 1.32
C HIS A 73 -13.94 1.27 1.44
N GLU A 74 -14.63 2.11 2.24
CA GLU A 74 -16.08 2.03 2.40
C GLU A 74 -16.84 2.23 1.09
N LYS A 75 -16.38 3.16 0.24
CA LYS A 75 -17.03 3.42 -1.04
C LYS A 75 -16.92 2.23 -1.99
N LEU A 76 -15.76 1.57 -2.03
CA LEU A 76 -15.57 0.35 -2.83
C LEU A 76 -16.45 -0.80 -2.32
N LEU A 77 -16.55 -1.00 -1.00
CA LEU A 77 -17.44 -1.98 -0.39
C LEU A 77 -18.92 -1.71 -0.72
N THR A 78 -19.34 -0.44 -0.56
CA THR A 78 -20.71 -0.02 -0.86
C THR A 78 -21.05 -0.22 -2.34
N ALA A 79 -20.11 0.13 -3.24
CA ALA A 79 -20.27 -0.08 -4.68
C ALA A 79 -20.42 -1.56 -5.03
N TYR A 80 -19.65 -2.44 -4.37
CA TYR A 80 -19.77 -3.88 -4.57
C TYR A 80 -21.14 -4.40 -4.12
N VAL A 81 -21.61 -4.02 -2.94
CA VAL A 81 -22.94 -4.42 -2.43
C VAL A 81 -24.06 -3.87 -3.31
N GLY A 82 -23.90 -2.66 -3.84
CA GLY A 82 -24.85 -2.00 -4.73
C GLY A 82 -24.76 -2.43 -6.20
N GLU A 83 -23.91 -3.40 -6.55
CA GLU A 83 -23.67 -3.83 -7.94
C GLU A 83 -23.30 -2.68 -8.90
N ALA A 84 -22.57 -1.67 -8.37
CA ALA A 84 -22.18 -0.44 -9.06
C ALA A 84 -20.67 -0.24 -9.01
N THR A 85 -19.89 -1.33 -9.10
CA THR A 85 -18.43 -1.28 -9.14
C THR A 85 -17.94 -0.71 -10.47
N PRO A 86 -16.79 0.02 -10.50
CA PRO A 86 -16.13 0.38 -11.75
C PRO A 86 -15.60 -0.86 -12.47
N ASP A 87 -15.07 -0.69 -13.67
CA ASP A 87 -14.39 -1.76 -14.41
C ASP A 87 -13.06 -2.12 -13.75
N ALA A 88 -12.27 -1.09 -13.42
CA ALA A 88 -11.01 -1.22 -12.73
C ALA A 88 -10.84 -0.12 -11.68
N ALA A 89 -10.02 -0.38 -10.67
CA ALA A 89 -9.73 0.58 -9.62
C ALA A 89 -8.30 0.47 -9.11
N GLN A 90 -7.81 1.56 -8.54
CA GLN A 90 -6.73 1.55 -7.56
C GLN A 90 -7.25 0.95 -6.26
N MET A 91 -6.44 0.12 -5.62
CA MET A 91 -6.77 -0.53 -4.35
C MET A 91 -5.53 -0.64 -3.46
N GLY A 92 -5.66 -0.29 -2.18
CA GLY A 92 -4.61 -0.54 -1.20
C GLY A 92 -4.30 -2.05 -1.13
N ASN A 93 -3.02 -2.38 -1.05
CA ASN A 93 -2.59 -3.79 -1.11
C ASN A 93 -3.20 -4.65 0.00
N THR A 94 -3.40 -4.10 1.19
CA THR A 94 -3.99 -4.79 2.35
C THR A 94 -5.49 -5.07 2.22
N TRP A 95 -6.19 -4.35 1.31
CA TRP A 95 -7.63 -4.52 1.09
C TRP A 95 -7.94 -5.70 0.15
N ILE A 96 -6.99 -6.09 -0.72
CA ILE A 96 -7.18 -7.12 -1.74
C ILE A 96 -7.76 -8.43 -1.17
N PRO A 97 -7.26 -8.97 -0.03
CA PRO A 97 -7.80 -10.22 0.53
C PRO A 97 -9.29 -10.15 0.90
N GLU A 98 -9.77 -9.01 1.38
CA GLU A 98 -11.18 -8.80 1.71
C GLU A 98 -12.06 -8.84 0.45
N PHE A 99 -11.66 -8.10 -0.59
CA PHE A 99 -12.39 -8.09 -1.87
C PHE A 99 -12.31 -9.43 -2.60
N VAL A 100 -11.23 -10.20 -2.43
CA VAL A 100 -11.12 -11.58 -2.92
C VAL A 100 -12.10 -12.50 -2.17
N ALA A 101 -12.17 -12.40 -0.84
CA ALA A 101 -13.08 -13.21 -0.03
C ALA A 101 -14.56 -12.96 -0.39
N MET A 102 -14.91 -11.73 -0.76
CA MET A 102 -16.22 -11.35 -1.29
C MET A 102 -16.44 -11.78 -2.74
N LYS A 103 -15.42 -12.31 -3.43
CA LYS A 103 -15.44 -12.65 -4.86
C LYS A 103 -15.67 -11.43 -5.78
N ALA A 104 -15.26 -10.25 -5.34
CA ALA A 104 -15.42 -9.01 -6.07
C ALA A 104 -14.43 -8.85 -7.21
N LEU A 105 -13.20 -9.40 -7.07
CA LEU A 105 -12.10 -9.21 -8.01
C LEU A 105 -12.00 -10.33 -9.05
N ALA A 106 -11.52 -9.98 -10.24
CA ALA A 106 -11.16 -10.91 -11.29
C ALA A 106 -9.72 -11.41 -11.09
N ASP A 107 -9.44 -12.63 -11.54
CA ASP A 107 -8.07 -13.13 -11.71
C ASP A 107 -7.37 -12.35 -12.82
N VAL A 108 -6.27 -11.67 -12.48
CA VAL A 108 -5.43 -10.92 -13.43
C VAL A 108 -4.14 -11.67 -13.79
N GLY A 109 -3.98 -12.91 -13.36
CA GLY A 109 -2.85 -13.78 -13.75
C GLY A 109 -2.66 -13.86 -15.27
N PRO A 110 -3.72 -13.95 -16.09
CA PRO A 110 -3.60 -13.92 -17.55
C PRO A 110 -2.96 -12.65 -18.13
N PHE A 111 -2.88 -11.54 -17.36
CA PHE A 111 -2.22 -10.30 -17.82
C PHE A 111 -0.70 -10.44 -17.88
N THR A 112 -0.13 -11.39 -17.15
CA THR A 112 1.31 -11.69 -17.16
C THR A 112 1.74 -12.57 -18.33
N ALA A 113 0.78 -13.17 -19.07
CA ALA A 113 1.09 -13.95 -20.25
C ALA A 113 1.59 -13.05 -21.38
N PRO A 114 2.51 -13.52 -22.23
CA PRO A 114 2.98 -12.76 -23.37
C PRO A 114 1.81 -12.28 -24.23
N SER A 115 1.75 -10.97 -24.51
CA SER A 115 0.72 -10.41 -25.38
C SER A 115 1.00 -10.84 -26.81
N THR A 116 0.01 -11.42 -27.47
CA THR A 116 0.05 -11.70 -28.91
C THR A 116 -0.29 -10.50 -29.77
N ALA A 117 -0.64 -9.36 -29.16
CA ALA A 117 -0.98 -8.13 -29.85
C ALA A 117 0.28 -7.40 -30.34
N PRO A 118 0.35 -6.97 -31.62
CA PRO A 118 1.57 -6.44 -32.21
C PRO A 118 2.03 -5.07 -31.68
N PHE A 119 1.31 -4.45 -30.74
CA PHE A 119 1.60 -3.11 -30.21
C PHE A 119 1.92 -3.03 -28.71
N THR A 120 1.89 -4.14 -27.99
CA THR A 120 2.18 -4.15 -26.54
C THR A 120 3.49 -4.87 -26.28
N GLY A 121 4.60 -4.20 -26.56
CA GLY A 121 5.96 -4.71 -26.30
C GLY A 121 6.33 -4.82 -24.81
N THR A 122 5.40 -4.66 -23.89
CA THR A 122 5.63 -4.72 -22.45
C THR A 122 4.66 -5.69 -21.82
N SER A 123 5.05 -6.98 -21.79
CA SER A 123 4.41 -7.94 -20.89
C SER A 123 4.64 -7.50 -19.45
N ILE A 124 3.63 -7.67 -18.59
CA ILE A 124 3.78 -7.54 -17.14
C ILE A 124 4.61 -8.75 -16.68
N ASP A 125 5.93 -8.54 -16.54
CA ASP A 125 6.86 -9.57 -16.05
C ASP A 125 6.89 -9.52 -14.51
N PRO A 126 6.43 -10.56 -13.81
CA PRO A 126 6.50 -10.64 -12.35
C PRO A 126 7.91 -10.43 -11.77
N HIS A 127 8.96 -10.83 -12.50
CA HIS A 127 10.35 -10.69 -12.06
C HIS A 127 10.87 -9.25 -12.10
N ASP A 128 10.18 -8.35 -12.79
CA ASP A 128 10.49 -6.92 -12.80
C ASP A 128 9.87 -6.17 -11.60
N TYR A 129 9.18 -6.87 -10.70
CA TYR A 129 8.63 -6.31 -9.47
C TYR A 129 9.40 -6.78 -8.25
N PHE A 130 9.31 -6.02 -7.15
CA PHE A 130 9.83 -6.48 -5.86
C PHE A 130 8.97 -7.64 -5.35
N ALA A 131 9.61 -8.74 -4.94
CA ALA A 131 8.91 -9.99 -4.62
C ALA A 131 7.89 -9.82 -3.48
N GLY A 132 8.22 -9.07 -2.43
CA GLY A 132 7.30 -8.77 -1.33
C GLY A 132 6.08 -7.99 -1.82
N ILE A 133 6.29 -6.97 -2.67
CA ILE A 133 5.20 -6.16 -3.24
C ILE A 133 4.32 -7.00 -4.17
N TRP A 134 4.92 -7.81 -5.05
CA TRP A 134 4.16 -8.74 -5.89
C TRP A 134 3.31 -9.69 -5.05
N GLY A 135 3.88 -10.20 -3.97
CA GLY A 135 3.25 -11.13 -3.04
C GLY A 135 1.98 -10.59 -2.37
N THR A 136 1.85 -9.27 -2.21
CA THR A 136 0.63 -8.65 -1.63
C THR A 136 -0.61 -8.87 -2.51
N ASN A 137 -0.41 -9.13 -3.79
CA ASN A 137 -1.48 -9.29 -4.79
C ASN A 137 -1.89 -10.75 -5.03
N VAL A 138 -1.15 -11.68 -4.42
CA VAL A 138 -1.40 -13.11 -4.58
C VAL A 138 -2.16 -13.63 -3.35
N VAL A 139 -3.40 -14.08 -3.55
CA VAL A 139 -4.24 -14.69 -2.51
C VAL A 139 -4.55 -16.12 -2.95
N ASP A 140 -4.25 -17.09 -2.09
CA ASP A 140 -4.45 -18.53 -2.36
C ASP A 140 -3.87 -18.98 -3.71
N GLY A 141 -2.69 -18.45 -4.07
CA GLY A 141 -1.98 -18.78 -5.31
C GLY A 141 -2.50 -18.08 -6.57
N THR A 142 -3.53 -17.25 -6.48
CA THR A 142 -4.12 -16.51 -7.60
C THR A 142 -3.76 -15.03 -7.51
N LEU A 143 -3.45 -14.42 -8.65
CA LEU A 143 -3.10 -13.00 -8.77
C LEU A 143 -4.35 -12.14 -8.99
N TYR A 144 -4.60 -11.15 -8.12
CA TYR A 144 -5.79 -10.31 -8.18
C TYR A 144 -5.52 -8.82 -8.43
N GLY A 145 -4.27 -8.40 -8.39
CA GLY A 145 -3.87 -7.03 -8.69
C GLY A 145 -2.49 -6.95 -9.34
N ILE A 146 -2.24 -5.86 -10.04
CA ILE A 146 -0.93 -5.53 -10.59
C ILE A 146 -0.39 -4.33 -9.81
N PRO A 147 0.78 -4.44 -9.15
CA PRO A 147 1.34 -3.32 -8.39
C PRO A 147 1.53 -2.08 -9.26
N TRP A 148 1.00 -0.95 -8.80
CA TRP A 148 1.10 0.32 -9.51
C TRP A 148 2.24 1.18 -8.99
N TYR A 149 2.24 1.40 -7.68
CA TYR A 149 3.34 2.05 -6.98
C TYR A 149 3.60 1.35 -5.64
N VAL A 150 4.78 1.60 -5.07
CA VAL A 150 5.19 0.96 -3.83
C VAL A 150 5.23 1.96 -2.68
N ASP A 151 4.89 1.46 -1.50
CA ASP A 151 5.10 2.10 -0.23
C ASP A 151 5.86 1.15 0.69
N THR A 152 6.88 1.68 1.34
CA THR A 152 7.60 1.03 2.43
C THR A 152 8.08 2.07 3.40
N ARG A 153 8.36 1.68 4.63
CA ARG A 153 8.81 2.61 5.66
C ARG A 153 10.32 2.61 5.77
N VAL A 154 10.89 3.80 5.85
CA VAL A 154 12.30 4.06 6.15
C VAL A 154 12.41 5.13 7.24
N ILE A 155 13.61 5.35 7.77
CA ILE A 155 13.86 6.45 8.69
C ILE A 155 14.29 7.70 7.90
N PHE A 156 13.55 8.80 8.07
CA PHE A 156 13.97 10.16 7.75
C PHE A 156 14.72 10.74 8.96
N TYR A 157 15.86 11.32 8.76
CA TYR A 157 16.67 11.81 9.88
C TYR A 157 17.40 13.11 9.61
N ARG A 158 17.69 13.85 10.68
CA ARG A 158 18.55 15.03 10.71
C ARG A 158 20.02 14.60 10.70
N THR A 159 20.71 14.90 9.61
CA THR A 159 22.12 14.49 9.41
C THR A 159 23.05 15.12 10.45
N ASP A 160 22.82 16.37 10.81
CA ASP A 160 23.61 17.10 11.83
C ASP A 160 23.40 16.51 13.24
N LEU A 161 22.15 16.23 13.64
CA LEU A 161 21.85 15.69 14.96
C LEU A 161 22.34 14.24 15.11
N LEU A 162 22.16 13.42 14.10
CA LEU A 162 22.65 12.05 14.11
C LEU A 162 24.19 11.98 14.05
N ALA A 163 24.84 12.84 13.28
CA ALA A 163 26.30 12.95 13.30
C ALA A 163 26.82 13.35 14.68
N ALA A 164 26.20 14.32 15.36
CA ALA A 164 26.54 14.71 16.73
C ALA A 164 26.31 13.58 17.75
N ALA A 165 25.32 12.68 17.47
CA ALA A 165 25.09 11.47 18.27
C ALA A 165 26.10 10.34 17.93
N GLY A 166 26.90 10.46 16.86
CA GLY A 166 27.87 9.46 16.42
C GLY A 166 27.35 8.48 15.35
N PHE A 167 26.25 8.82 14.69
CA PHE A 167 25.60 7.99 13.66
C PHE A 167 25.32 8.79 12.37
N PRO A 168 26.35 9.29 11.67
CA PRO A 168 26.17 10.23 10.53
C PRO A 168 25.40 9.63 9.33
N LYS A 169 25.30 8.29 9.25
CA LYS A 169 24.58 7.56 8.20
C LYS A 169 23.30 6.86 8.71
N GLY A 170 22.82 7.23 9.89
CA GLY A 170 21.75 6.52 10.58
C GLY A 170 22.23 5.27 11.34
N PRO A 171 21.42 4.73 12.25
CA PRO A 171 21.71 3.48 12.94
C PRO A 171 21.46 2.28 12.01
N LYS A 172 22.25 1.21 12.16
CA LYS A 172 22.13 -0.02 11.37
C LYS A 172 21.45 -1.16 12.12
N THR A 173 21.51 -1.14 13.45
CA THR A 173 20.89 -2.16 14.30
C THR A 173 20.04 -1.51 15.39
N TRP A 174 19.15 -2.29 16.00
CA TRP A 174 18.35 -1.81 17.14
C TRP A 174 19.25 -1.35 18.29
N ALA A 175 20.35 -2.02 18.56
CA ALA A 175 21.30 -1.61 19.59
C ALA A 175 21.93 -0.25 19.30
N GLU A 176 22.30 0.00 18.03
CA GLU A 176 22.79 1.31 17.57
C GLU A 176 21.68 2.36 17.65
N TRP A 177 20.46 2.00 17.28
CA TRP A 177 19.30 2.90 17.32
C TRP A 177 18.97 3.34 18.74
N GLN A 178 18.93 2.39 19.70
CA GLN A 178 18.80 2.72 21.11
C GLN A 178 19.92 3.65 21.60
N THR A 179 21.16 3.37 21.20
CA THR A 179 22.31 4.19 21.56
C THR A 179 22.21 5.61 20.97
N ALA A 180 21.77 5.73 19.70
CA ALA A 180 21.55 7.01 19.05
C ALA A 180 20.47 7.82 19.79
N MET A 181 19.31 7.21 20.05
CA MET A 181 18.19 7.86 20.75
C MET A 181 18.60 8.30 22.16
N GLN A 182 19.28 7.44 22.89
CA GLN A 182 19.79 7.79 24.25
C GLN A 182 20.77 8.96 24.20
N ARG A 183 21.70 8.99 23.24
CA ARG A 183 22.67 10.09 23.10
C ARG A 183 22.02 11.41 22.71
N ILE A 184 21.02 11.36 21.79
CA ILE A 184 20.29 12.55 21.35
C ILE A 184 19.66 13.24 22.57
N VAL A 185 18.89 12.50 23.35
CA VAL A 185 18.17 13.06 24.50
C VAL A 185 19.11 13.44 25.64
N SER A 186 20.05 12.54 26.04
CA SER A 186 20.94 12.80 27.19
C SER A 186 21.90 13.95 26.96
N ARG A 187 22.33 14.19 25.68
CA ARG A 187 23.18 15.33 25.31
C ARG A 187 22.38 16.59 24.96
N LYS A 188 21.05 16.52 25.05
CA LYS A 188 20.15 17.64 24.70
C LYS A 188 20.34 18.14 23.26
N LEU A 189 20.64 17.22 22.33
CA LEU A 189 20.78 17.56 20.89
C LEU A 189 19.39 17.87 20.29
N SER A 190 18.35 17.23 20.80
CA SER A 190 16.93 17.43 20.47
C SER A 190 16.07 17.08 21.69
N PRO A 191 14.90 17.71 21.85
CA PRO A 191 13.92 17.32 22.87
C PRO A 191 13.51 15.84 22.77
N TRP A 192 13.31 15.36 21.54
CA TRP A 192 12.92 13.99 21.23
C TRP A 192 13.88 13.37 20.23
N ALA A 193 14.19 12.10 20.39
CA ALA A 193 15.06 11.41 19.45
C ALA A 193 14.31 10.99 18.18
N ILE A 194 13.04 10.59 18.34
CA ILE A 194 12.20 10.13 17.23
C ILE A 194 10.77 10.62 17.42
N LEU A 195 10.10 10.94 16.32
CA LEU A 195 8.66 11.12 16.27
C LEU A 195 8.00 9.83 15.79
N MET A 196 7.05 9.33 16.58
CA MET A 196 6.19 8.19 16.25
C MET A 196 4.76 8.53 16.66
N PRO A 197 3.91 9.00 15.74
CA PRO A 197 2.53 9.33 16.07
C PRO A 197 1.80 8.12 16.65
N THR A 198 1.11 8.33 17.79
CA THR A 198 0.51 7.20 18.53
C THR A 198 -0.73 6.60 17.86
N ASN A 199 -1.27 7.26 16.84
CA ASN A 199 -2.42 6.81 16.04
C ASN A 199 -2.02 6.29 14.65
N GLU A 200 -0.84 5.68 14.56
CA GLU A 200 -0.35 4.95 13.39
C GLU A 200 0.04 3.52 13.81
N PHE A 201 -0.35 2.52 13.04
CA PHE A 201 -0.01 1.12 13.32
C PHE A 201 1.29 0.70 12.63
N GLU A 202 1.65 1.34 11.53
CA GLU A 202 2.81 0.98 10.72
C GLU A 202 4.15 1.00 11.49
N PRO A 203 4.42 1.94 12.40
CA PRO A 203 5.65 1.86 13.19
C PRO A 203 5.75 0.59 14.05
N ILE A 204 4.62 0.10 14.58
CA ILE A 204 4.57 -1.13 15.37
C ILE A 204 4.76 -2.34 14.45
N GLU A 205 4.09 -2.35 13.30
CA GLU A 205 4.18 -3.44 12.32
C GLU A 205 5.60 -3.60 11.77
N VAL A 206 6.26 -2.51 11.37
CA VAL A 206 7.63 -2.62 10.84
C VAL A 206 8.64 -3.05 11.91
N LEU A 207 8.45 -2.65 13.15
CA LEU A 207 9.25 -3.19 14.27
C LEU A 207 8.99 -4.69 14.47
N ALA A 208 7.73 -5.11 14.38
CA ALA A 208 7.36 -6.51 14.52
C ALA A 208 7.95 -7.36 13.37
N LEU A 209 7.81 -6.92 12.12
CA LEU A 209 8.40 -7.57 10.95
C LEU A 209 9.94 -7.63 11.07
N SER A 210 10.60 -6.52 11.44
CA SER A 210 12.04 -6.47 11.68
C SER A 210 12.51 -7.42 12.80
N ASN A 211 11.61 -7.85 13.68
CA ASN A 211 11.86 -8.88 14.70
C ASN A 211 11.29 -10.25 14.30
N HIS A 212 11.04 -10.47 13.00
CA HIS A 212 10.55 -11.73 12.42
C HIS A 212 9.20 -12.21 12.99
N SER A 213 8.32 -11.28 13.38
CA SER A 213 6.96 -11.62 13.77
C SER A 213 6.11 -11.93 12.56
N THR A 214 5.34 -13.00 12.61
CA THR A 214 4.34 -13.34 11.60
C THR A 214 3.01 -12.60 11.81
N LEU A 215 2.85 -11.87 12.93
CA LEU A 215 1.65 -11.14 13.35
C LEU A 215 0.44 -12.05 13.64
N LEU A 216 0.20 -13.03 12.81
CA LEU A 216 -0.77 -14.11 12.99
C LEU A 216 -0.06 -15.47 12.96
N ASN A 217 -0.74 -16.53 13.41
CA ASN A 217 -0.26 -17.88 13.25
C ASN A 217 -0.21 -18.30 11.76
N ALA A 218 0.45 -19.42 11.46
CA ALA A 218 0.69 -19.87 10.09
C ALA A 218 -0.58 -20.01 9.23
N ASP A 219 -1.71 -20.37 9.86
CA ASP A 219 -3.00 -20.54 9.17
C ASP A 219 -3.77 -19.22 9.01
N GLY A 220 -3.27 -18.11 9.57
CA GLY A 220 -3.97 -16.83 9.60
C GLY A 220 -5.29 -16.89 10.35
N THR A 221 -5.37 -17.71 11.40
CA THR A 221 -6.61 -17.99 12.14
C THR A 221 -6.58 -17.52 13.59
N ARG A 222 -5.43 -17.11 14.09
CA ARG A 222 -5.22 -16.60 15.45
C ARG A 222 -4.17 -15.52 15.49
N GLY A 223 -4.25 -14.63 16.47
CA GLY A 223 -3.20 -13.69 16.80
C GLY A 223 -1.90 -14.40 17.21
N ALA A 224 -0.77 -13.74 16.99
CA ALA A 224 0.55 -14.16 17.47
C ALA A 224 1.24 -13.03 18.25
N PHE A 225 0.45 -12.18 18.89
CA PHE A 225 0.93 -10.96 19.53
C PHE A 225 1.60 -11.21 20.91
N GLU A 226 1.23 -12.27 21.62
CA GLU A 226 1.94 -12.71 22.82
C GLU A 226 3.22 -13.50 22.50
N GLN A 227 3.44 -13.90 21.23
CA GLN A 227 4.67 -14.60 20.85
C GLN A 227 5.89 -13.69 20.98
N PRO A 228 7.07 -14.26 21.35
CA PRO A 228 8.28 -13.47 21.62
C PRO A 228 8.66 -12.46 20.55
N PRO A 229 8.58 -12.76 19.22
CA PRO A 229 8.95 -11.77 18.21
C PRO A 229 8.12 -10.49 18.27
N PHE A 230 6.78 -10.60 18.33
CA PHE A 230 5.91 -9.42 18.44
C PHE A 230 6.06 -8.76 19.80
N ALA A 231 6.02 -9.54 20.88
CA ALA A 231 6.09 -9.01 22.25
C ALA A 231 7.37 -8.19 22.49
N GLN A 232 8.52 -8.62 21.98
CA GLN A 232 9.78 -7.88 22.06
C GLN A 232 9.75 -6.59 21.25
N ALA A 233 9.21 -6.62 20.04
CA ALA A 233 9.07 -5.44 19.20
C ALA A 233 8.12 -4.41 19.82
N PHE A 234 6.99 -4.86 20.35
CA PHE A 234 6.03 -4.00 21.04
C PHE A 234 6.59 -3.42 22.35
N ALA A 235 7.41 -4.20 23.08
CA ALA A 235 8.13 -3.70 24.24
C ALA A 235 9.17 -2.64 23.87
N PHE A 236 9.87 -2.80 22.72
CA PHE A 236 10.80 -1.80 22.21
C PHE A 236 10.08 -0.52 21.79
N TYR A 237 8.94 -0.62 21.11
CA TYR A 237 8.06 0.53 20.82
C TYR A 237 7.68 1.26 22.11
N ALA A 238 7.16 0.54 23.11
CA ALA A 238 6.76 1.11 24.40
C ALA A 238 7.95 1.79 25.13
N GLU A 239 9.14 1.21 25.04
CA GLU A 239 10.35 1.75 25.66
C GLU A 239 10.71 3.12 25.12
N MET A 240 10.48 3.41 23.85
CA MET A 240 10.78 4.72 23.23
C MET A 240 10.01 5.85 23.95
N PHE A 241 8.77 5.62 24.29
CA PHE A 241 7.95 6.59 25.05
C PHE A 241 8.34 6.63 26.53
N ARG A 242 8.50 5.46 27.17
CA ARG A 242 8.85 5.38 28.58
C ARG A 242 10.20 6.03 28.92
N ARG A 243 11.17 5.95 27.99
CA ARG A 243 12.49 6.61 28.14
C ARG A 243 12.49 8.08 27.71
N GLY A 244 11.36 8.60 27.24
CA GLY A 244 11.28 9.96 26.73
C GLY A 244 12.06 10.15 25.42
N TRP A 245 12.26 9.11 24.64
CA TRP A 245 12.86 9.24 23.29
C TRP A 245 11.85 9.70 22.26
N ALA A 246 10.57 9.37 22.44
CA ALA A 246 9.46 9.79 21.61
C ALA A 246 8.37 10.49 22.44
N PRO A 247 7.68 11.53 21.89
CA PRO A 247 6.52 12.14 22.52
C PRO A 247 5.28 11.24 22.31
N ALA A 248 4.46 11.06 23.36
CA ALA A 248 3.17 10.36 23.21
C ALA A 248 2.10 11.29 22.62
N LYS A 249 2.23 11.60 21.33
CA LYS A 249 1.34 12.49 20.55
C LYS A 249 0.77 11.79 19.34
N SER A 250 -0.51 12.00 19.08
CA SER A 250 -1.16 11.62 17.83
C SER A 250 -0.88 12.63 16.72
N ASN A 251 -1.18 12.28 15.47
CA ASN A 251 -1.04 13.18 14.32
C ASN A 251 -1.82 14.49 14.49
N THR A 252 -2.96 14.45 15.17
CA THR A 252 -3.79 15.65 15.44
C THR A 252 -3.18 16.56 16.49
N GLU A 253 -2.27 16.06 17.34
CA GLU A 253 -1.53 16.82 18.35
C GLU A 253 -0.20 17.38 17.82
N ILE A 254 0.17 17.02 16.58
CA ILE A 254 1.37 17.50 15.89
C ILE A 254 0.95 18.65 14.97
N SER A 255 1.23 19.89 15.37
CA SER A 255 0.78 21.09 14.67
C SER A 255 1.37 21.25 13.27
N ASN A 256 2.68 21.00 13.12
CA ASN A 256 3.40 21.06 11.85
C ASN A 256 4.67 20.20 11.93
N LEU A 257 4.59 18.99 11.40
CA LEU A 257 5.69 18.03 11.39
C LEU A 257 6.97 18.60 10.78
N TYR A 258 6.86 19.25 9.62
CA TYR A 258 8.03 19.74 8.86
C TYR A 258 8.71 20.90 9.56
N GLN A 259 7.95 21.80 10.16
CA GLN A 259 8.49 22.90 10.95
C GLN A 259 9.19 22.37 12.22
N GLN A 260 8.56 21.43 12.93
CA GLN A 260 9.15 20.81 14.13
C GLN A 260 10.43 20.06 13.78
N PHE A 261 10.46 19.34 12.66
CA PHE A 261 11.68 18.69 12.17
C PHE A 261 12.78 19.71 11.84
N ALA A 262 12.45 20.81 11.15
CA ALA A 262 13.38 21.88 10.84
C ALA A 262 13.95 22.55 12.09
N GLN A 263 13.11 22.75 13.11
CA GLN A 263 13.51 23.32 14.41
C GLN A 263 14.35 22.36 15.26
N GLY A 264 14.36 21.06 14.91
CA GLY A 264 15.07 20.03 15.65
C GLY A 264 14.33 19.55 16.90
N ASP A 265 12.99 19.61 16.90
CA ASP A 265 12.18 19.06 17.99
C ASP A 265 12.31 17.54 18.09
N PHE A 266 12.60 16.90 16.97
CA PHE A 266 12.95 15.48 16.89
C PHE A 266 13.99 15.24 15.78
N ALA A 267 14.80 14.19 15.93
CA ALA A 267 15.91 13.89 15.04
C ALA A 267 15.58 12.84 13.98
N MET A 268 14.60 11.96 14.23
CA MET A 268 14.21 10.86 13.36
C MET A 268 12.68 10.79 13.21
N TYR A 269 12.23 10.24 12.06
CA TYR A 269 10.82 10.00 11.78
C TYR A 269 10.70 8.79 10.84
N ILE A 270 9.86 7.82 11.18
CA ILE A 270 9.54 6.68 10.31
C ILE A 270 8.44 7.11 9.36
N SER A 271 8.66 7.02 8.06
CA SER A 271 7.67 7.40 7.07
C SER A 271 7.88 6.74 5.71
N GLY A 272 6.92 6.98 4.82
CA GLY A 272 6.90 6.47 3.46
C GLY A 272 7.44 7.45 2.41
N PRO A 273 7.48 7.04 1.12
CA PRO A 273 8.14 7.77 0.04
C PRO A 273 7.53 9.14 -0.27
N TRP A 274 6.22 9.32 -0.08
CA TRP A 274 5.54 10.61 -0.29
C TRP A 274 6.19 11.75 0.49
N ASN A 275 6.77 11.45 1.65
CA ASN A 275 7.44 12.45 2.47
C ASN A 275 8.74 12.98 1.87
N VAL A 276 9.37 12.30 0.91
CA VAL A 276 10.52 12.85 0.18
C VAL A 276 10.11 14.16 -0.52
N GLY A 277 8.99 14.14 -1.25
CA GLY A 277 8.45 15.33 -1.90
C GLY A 277 7.99 16.40 -0.91
N GLU A 278 7.36 16.00 0.21
CA GLU A 278 6.93 16.93 1.25
C GLU A 278 8.10 17.63 1.94
N PHE A 279 9.16 16.89 2.28
CA PHE A 279 10.38 17.45 2.87
C PHE A 279 11.03 18.45 1.90
N LYS A 280 11.16 18.12 0.62
CA LYS A 280 11.70 19.03 -0.40
C LYS A 280 10.89 20.32 -0.55
N ARG A 281 9.56 20.25 -0.43
CA ARG A 281 8.68 21.41 -0.60
C ARG A 281 8.54 22.25 0.67
N ARG A 282 8.54 21.63 1.85
CA ARG A 282 8.13 22.25 3.11
C ARG A 282 9.29 22.61 4.05
N LEU A 283 10.43 21.95 3.92
CA LEU A 283 11.60 22.35 4.68
C LEU A 283 12.20 23.62 4.09
N PRO A 284 12.67 24.56 4.94
CA PRO A 284 13.30 25.77 4.46
C PRO A 284 14.62 25.46 3.72
N PRO A 285 15.09 26.36 2.82
CA PRO A 285 16.26 26.11 1.97
C PRO A 285 17.52 25.69 2.73
N GLU A 286 17.77 26.25 3.90
CA GLU A 286 18.92 25.95 4.77
C GLU A 286 18.85 24.57 5.43
N MET A 287 17.75 23.87 5.25
CA MET A 287 17.54 22.52 5.78
C MET A 287 17.61 21.44 4.71
N GLN A 288 17.66 21.80 3.43
CA GLN A 288 17.58 20.85 2.32
C GLN A 288 18.77 19.87 2.26
N ASP A 289 19.93 20.26 2.77
CA ASP A 289 21.16 19.44 2.89
C ASP A 289 21.33 18.80 4.28
N LYS A 290 20.39 19.05 5.21
CA LYS A 290 20.48 18.58 6.61
C LYS A 290 19.55 17.43 6.95
N TRP A 291 19.04 16.75 5.96
CA TRP A 291 18.25 15.54 6.16
C TRP A 291 18.62 14.45 5.16
N ALA A 292 18.39 13.23 5.54
CA ALA A 292 18.59 12.07 4.69
C ALA A 292 17.61 10.97 5.10
N THR A 293 17.62 9.89 4.32
CA THR A 293 16.89 8.66 4.62
C THR A 293 17.87 7.51 4.86
N CYS A 294 17.50 6.57 5.69
CA CYS A 294 18.19 5.28 5.81
C CYS A 294 17.17 4.15 5.98
N PRO A 295 17.51 2.92 5.58
CA PRO A 295 16.67 1.75 5.84
C PRO A 295 16.38 1.59 7.34
N LEU A 296 15.34 0.84 7.67
CA LEU A 296 15.06 0.44 9.05
C LEU A 296 16.25 -0.36 9.61
N PRO A 297 16.66 -0.11 10.85
CA PRO A 297 17.73 -0.86 11.48
C PRO A 297 17.34 -2.33 11.65
N ALA A 298 18.29 -3.21 11.33
CA ALA A 298 18.15 -4.64 11.56
C ALA A 298 17.99 -4.95 13.06
N ARG A 299 17.34 -6.06 13.37
CA ARG A 299 17.21 -6.53 14.77
C ARG A 299 18.59 -6.82 15.37
N ASP A 300 19.43 -7.53 14.63
CA ASP A 300 20.71 -8.05 15.06
C ASP A 300 21.85 -7.72 14.09
N ALA A 301 23.09 -7.78 14.56
CA ALA A 301 24.28 -7.36 13.82
C ALA A 301 24.72 -8.32 12.69
N GLY A 302 23.95 -9.33 12.37
CA GLY A 302 24.21 -10.26 11.26
C GLY A 302 23.37 -10.00 10.03
N GLU A 303 22.39 -9.09 10.13
CA GLU A 303 21.46 -8.74 9.07
C GLU A 303 21.90 -7.43 8.40
N THR A 304 21.50 -7.24 7.14
CA THR A 304 21.87 -6.02 6.39
C THR A 304 20.97 -4.84 6.75
N GLU A 305 19.66 -5.04 6.72
CA GLU A 305 18.61 -4.07 7.06
C GLU A 305 17.48 -4.74 7.83
N GLY A 306 16.67 -3.95 8.53
CA GLY A 306 15.42 -4.41 9.12
C GLY A 306 14.36 -4.68 8.05
N ILE A 307 13.43 -5.56 8.35
CA ILE A 307 12.31 -5.85 7.46
C ILE A 307 11.24 -4.76 7.61
N SER A 308 10.79 -4.23 6.50
CA SER A 308 9.68 -3.27 6.44
C SER A 308 8.43 -3.92 5.83
N MET A 309 7.32 -3.17 5.84
CA MET A 309 6.09 -3.62 5.20
C MET A 309 6.16 -3.47 3.68
N ALA A 310 5.62 -4.44 2.96
CA ALA A 310 5.35 -4.36 1.53
C ALA A 310 4.00 -3.68 1.31
N GLY A 311 4.00 -2.36 1.24
CA GLY A 311 2.83 -1.53 1.03
C GLY A 311 2.71 -0.99 -0.38
N GLY A 312 1.74 -0.10 -0.58
CA GLY A 312 1.44 0.59 -1.82
C GLY A 312 0.05 0.31 -2.33
N SER A 313 -0.15 0.57 -3.61
CA SER A 313 -1.41 0.32 -4.28
C SER A 313 -1.24 -0.50 -5.53
N SER A 314 -2.27 -1.26 -5.83
CA SER A 314 -2.36 -2.08 -7.03
C SER A 314 -3.57 -1.70 -7.87
N MET A 315 -3.48 -1.97 -9.16
CA MET A 315 -4.61 -1.88 -10.08
C MET A 315 -5.33 -3.21 -10.10
N VAL A 316 -6.62 -3.19 -9.82
CA VAL A 316 -7.49 -4.37 -9.79
C VAL A 316 -8.58 -4.25 -10.85
N VAL A 317 -9.14 -5.39 -11.26
CA VAL A 317 -10.30 -5.46 -12.16
C VAL A 317 -11.46 -6.10 -11.38
N PHE A 318 -12.63 -5.47 -11.44
CA PHE A 318 -13.81 -6.07 -10.82
C PHE A 318 -14.37 -7.20 -11.69
N ARG A 319 -14.79 -8.27 -11.05
CA ARG A 319 -15.33 -9.46 -11.74
C ARG A 319 -16.59 -9.15 -12.55
N ALA A 320 -17.37 -8.16 -12.12
CA ALA A 320 -18.59 -7.72 -12.79
C ALA A 320 -18.32 -6.91 -14.08
N SER A 321 -17.07 -6.45 -14.29
CA SER A 321 -16.70 -5.67 -15.47
C SER A 321 -16.97 -6.43 -16.76
N LYS A 322 -17.56 -5.72 -17.72
CA LYS A 322 -17.75 -6.19 -19.09
C LYS A 322 -16.62 -5.73 -20.03
N HIS A 323 -15.71 -4.90 -19.52
CA HIS A 323 -14.63 -4.24 -20.24
C HIS A 323 -13.23 -4.74 -19.83
N ALA A 324 -13.12 -6.00 -19.39
CA ALA A 324 -11.87 -6.58 -18.88
C ALA A 324 -10.71 -6.48 -19.87
N ALA A 325 -10.96 -6.55 -21.19
CA ALA A 325 -9.94 -6.39 -22.21
C ALA A 325 -9.42 -4.93 -22.30
N ALA A 326 -10.30 -3.94 -22.15
CA ALA A 326 -9.92 -2.54 -22.10
C ALA A 326 -9.19 -2.22 -20.77
N ALA A 327 -9.67 -2.76 -19.64
CA ALA A 327 -9.00 -2.65 -18.34
C ALA A 327 -7.58 -3.21 -18.38
N ARG A 328 -7.38 -4.38 -18.99
CA ARG A 328 -6.05 -4.97 -19.20
C ARG A 328 -5.11 -3.99 -19.92
N LYS A 329 -5.55 -3.40 -21.05
CA LYS A 329 -4.73 -2.45 -21.82
C LYS A 329 -4.35 -1.22 -20.99
N LEU A 330 -5.29 -0.70 -20.19
CA LEU A 330 -5.02 0.44 -19.29
C LEU A 330 -3.97 0.05 -18.23
N ILE A 331 -4.12 -1.11 -17.61
CA ILE A 331 -3.18 -1.61 -16.60
C ILE A 331 -1.80 -1.85 -17.20
N GLU A 332 -1.72 -2.47 -18.40
CA GLU A 332 -0.46 -2.64 -19.11
C GLU A 332 0.21 -1.30 -19.41
N PHE A 333 -0.54 -0.31 -19.90
CA PHE A 333 -0.04 1.04 -20.17
C PHE A 333 0.48 1.73 -18.88
N LEU A 334 -0.33 1.76 -17.81
CA LEU A 334 0.08 2.38 -16.56
C LEU A 334 1.25 1.64 -15.88
N SER A 335 1.45 0.37 -16.22
CA SER A 335 2.57 -0.45 -15.75
C SER A 335 3.85 -0.27 -16.58
N GLU A 336 3.83 0.45 -17.70
CA GLU A 336 5.04 0.73 -18.47
C GLU A 336 6.06 1.49 -17.59
N PRO A 337 7.36 1.13 -17.60
CA PRO A 337 8.37 1.83 -16.79
C PRO A 337 8.36 3.34 -17.00
N ALA A 338 8.17 3.81 -18.24
CA ALA A 338 8.09 5.24 -18.54
C ALA A 338 6.86 5.91 -17.91
N GLN A 339 5.71 5.21 -17.84
CA GLN A 339 4.51 5.73 -17.21
C GLN A 339 4.66 5.76 -15.68
N GLN A 340 5.29 4.75 -15.09
CA GLN A 340 5.58 4.75 -13.64
C GLN A 340 6.58 5.86 -13.26
N VAL A 341 7.60 6.12 -14.08
CA VAL A 341 8.51 7.28 -13.88
C VAL A 341 7.74 8.60 -14.00
N ARG A 342 6.88 8.71 -15.01
CA ARG A 342 6.04 9.91 -15.17
C ARG A 342 5.10 10.10 -13.99
N PHE A 343 4.50 9.02 -13.49
CA PHE A 343 3.64 9.03 -12.32
C PHE A 343 4.41 9.48 -11.07
N PHE A 344 5.62 8.93 -10.85
CA PHE A 344 6.52 9.39 -9.77
C PHE A 344 6.81 10.90 -9.84
N GLN A 345 7.10 11.44 -11.01
CA GLN A 345 7.35 12.88 -11.18
C GLN A 345 6.15 13.76 -10.76
N LEU A 346 4.94 13.24 -10.92
CA LEU A 346 3.69 13.95 -10.66
C LEU A 346 3.20 13.79 -9.21
N THR A 347 3.44 12.63 -8.59
CA THR A 347 2.92 12.28 -7.25
C THR A 347 4.01 12.21 -6.19
N GLY A 348 5.21 11.75 -6.54
CA GLY A 348 6.25 11.32 -5.61
C GLY A 348 6.16 9.83 -5.23
N ASP A 349 5.14 9.09 -5.72
CA ASP A 349 4.98 7.67 -5.43
C ASP A 349 5.98 6.84 -6.22
N LEU A 350 6.65 5.92 -5.53
CA LEU A 350 7.77 5.16 -6.10
C LEU A 350 7.30 4.06 -7.04
N PRO A 351 7.99 3.86 -8.19
CA PRO A 351 7.65 2.81 -9.14
C PRO A 351 7.66 1.42 -8.53
N ALA A 352 6.66 0.60 -8.88
CA ALA A 352 6.61 -0.81 -8.49
C ALA A 352 7.56 -1.69 -9.32
N ARG A 353 7.90 -1.28 -10.55
CA ARG A 353 8.80 -2.01 -11.45
C ARG A 353 10.26 -1.64 -11.22
N ARG A 354 11.12 -2.64 -11.03
CA ARG A 354 12.58 -2.47 -10.87
C ARG A 354 13.23 -1.75 -12.05
N SER A 355 12.76 -2.02 -13.27
CA SER A 355 13.27 -1.38 -14.49
C SER A 355 13.06 0.14 -14.51
N ALA A 356 11.99 0.65 -13.89
CA ALA A 356 11.74 2.09 -13.79
C ALA A 356 12.75 2.82 -12.89
N TRP A 357 13.35 2.13 -11.90
CA TRP A 357 14.34 2.71 -10.99
C TRP A 357 15.68 3.05 -11.66
N ARG A 358 15.90 2.55 -12.90
CA ARG A 358 17.06 2.89 -13.73
C ARG A 358 16.90 4.20 -14.48
N SER A 359 15.83 4.93 -14.22
CA SER A 359 15.64 6.26 -14.82
C SER A 359 16.56 7.27 -14.15
N LYS A 360 17.00 8.29 -14.93
CA LYS A 360 17.87 9.35 -14.41
C LYS A 360 17.21 10.14 -13.28
N GLU A 361 15.90 10.26 -13.31
CA GLU A 361 15.12 10.99 -12.32
C GLU A 361 15.18 10.33 -10.94
N LEU A 362 15.10 8.99 -10.89
CA LEU A 362 15.19 8.27 -9.63
C LEU A 362 16.65 8.09 -9.18
N GLU A 363 17.56 7.79 -10.11
CA GLU A 363 18.99 7.63 -9.79
C GLU A 363 19.64 8.92 -9.25
N ALA A 364 19.19 10.09 -9.72
CA ALA A 364 19.73 11.37 -9.29
C ALA A 364 19.25 11.84 -7.90
N ASP A 365 18.21 11.22 -7.35
CA ASP A 365 17.66 11.65 -6.06
C ASP A 365 18.38 10.98 -4.88
N PRO A 366 19.16 11.74 -4.07
CA PRO A 366 19.97 11.18 -3.00
C PRO A 366 19.16 10.57 -1.84
N HIS A 367 17.85 10.78 -1.80
CA HIS A 367 16.98 10.27 -0.74
C HIS A 367 16.32 8.94 -1.10
N LEU A 368 16.40 8.48 -2.36
CA LEU A 368 15.76 7.24 -2.81
C LEU A 368 16.58 5.95 -2.62
N PRO A 369 17.93 5.96 -2.53
CA PRO A 369 18.68 4.73 -2.32
C PRO A 369 18.27 3.93 -1.08
N ALA A 370 17.84 4.61 0.00
CA ALA A 370 17.34 3.95 1.20
C ALA A 370 16.04 3.17 0.94
N PHE A 371 15.13 3.73 0.15
CA PHE A 371 13.91 3.05 -0.26
C PHE A 371 14.19 1.86 -1.16
N LEU A 372 15.11 2.01 -2.12
CA LEU A 372 15.50 0.91 -3.01
C LEU A 372 16.09 -0.25 -2.22
N ALA A 373 17.00 0.02 -1.27
CA ALA A 373 17.56 -0.98 -0.38
C ALA A 373 16.47 -1.63 0.49
N GLN A 374 15.58 -0.83 1.08
CA GLN A 374 14.50 -1.33 1.92
C GLN A 374 13.50 -2.21 1.16
N LEU A 375 13.20 -1.92 -0.11
CA LEU A 375 12.28 -2.70 -0.94
C LEU A 375 12.79 -4.12 -1.24
N GLU A 376 14.08 -4.39 -1.08
CA GLU A 376 14.61 -5.77 -1.12
C GLU A 376 14.34 -6.53 0.18
N HIS A 377 14.00 -5.81 1.26
CA HIS A 377 13.76 -6.33 2.62
C HIS A 377 12.35 -5.92 3.11
N VAL A 378 11.33 -6.33 2.36
CA VAL A 378 9.93 -6.10 2.71
C VAL A 378 9.14 -7.40 2.72
N GLU A 379 8.20 -7.49 3.66
CA GLU A 379 7.26 -8.59 3.77
C GLU A 379 5.81 -8.10 3.67
N PRO A 380 4.92 -8.89 3.04
CA PRO A 380 3.49 -8.61 3.06
C PRO A 380 2.95 -8.70 4.49
N LEU A 381 2.05 -7.81 4.85
CA LEU A 381 1.21 -7.98 6.03
C LEU A 381 0.27 -9.20 5.86
N PRO A 382 -0.32 -9.73 6.93
CA PRO A 382 -1.20 -10.89 6.84
C PRO A 382 -2.31 -10.73 5.82
N ARG A 383 -2.41 -11.66 4.87
CA ARG A 383 -3.37 -11.62 3.76
C ARG A 383 -4.69 -12.27 4.16
N VAL A 384 -5.32 -11.71 5.18
CA VAL A 384 -6.64 -12.14 5.68
C VAL A 384 -7.64 -11.01 5.54
N PRO A 385 -8.92 -11.28 5.26
CA PRO A 385 -9.95 -10.25 5.10
C PRO A 385 -10.14 -9.34 6.32
N GLU A 386 -9.80 -9.85 7.50
CA GLU A 386 -9.98 -9.19 8.77
C GLU A 386 -8.80 -8.27 9.15
N TRP A 387 -7.76 -8.16 8.27
CA TRP A 387 -6.51 -7.50 8.62
C TRP A 387 -6.68 -6.03 9.03
N GLU A 388 -7.44 -5.24 8.29
CA GLU A 388 -7.64 -3.81 8.60
C GLU A 388 -8.26 -3.60 10.00
N GLN A 389 -9.16 -4.50 10.41
CA GLN A 389 -9.77 -4.46 11.74
C GLN A 389 -8.74 -4.83 12.82
N ILE A 390 -7.86 -5.81 12.53
CA ILE A 390 -6.78 -6.22 13.44
C ILE A 390 -5.74 -5.11 13.57
N ALA A 391 -5.32 -4.49 12.47
CA ALA A 391 -4.38 -3.38 12.45
C ALA A 391 -4.88 -2.19 13.29
N THR A 392 -6.18 -1.89 13.22
CA THR A 392 -6.82 -0.90 14.07
C THR A 392 -6.62 -1.23 15.56
N GLN A 393 -6.71 -2.51 15.96
CA GLN A 393 -6.48 -2.90 17.35
C GLN A 393 -5.01 -2.76 17.76
N ILE A 394 -4.06 -2.94 16.81
CA ILE A 394 -2.63 -2.75 17.06
C ILE A 394 -2.36 -1.31 17.45
N PHE A 395 -2.86 -0.33 16.69
CA PHE A 395 -2.62 1.06 17.06
C PHE A 395 -3.36 1.47 18.35
N ASP A 396 -4.61 1.05 18.55
CA ASP A 396 -5.36 1.35 19.78
C ASP A 396 -4.60 0.92 21.05
N ARG A 397 -4.01 -0.29 21.03
CA ARG A 397 -3.20 -0.80 22.12
C ARG A 397 -1.84 -0.12 22.18
N GLY A 398 -1.25 0.18 21.02
CA GLY A 398 -0.02 0.96 20.92
C GLY A 398 -0.16 2.34 21.55
N GLU A 399 -1.22 3.07 21.23
CA GLU A 399 -1.50 4.37 21.86
C GLU A 399 -1.71 4.26 23.36
N ALA A 400 -2.50 3.27 23.82
CA ALA A 400 -2.74 3.07 25.23
C ALA A 400 -1.45 2.78 26.01
N VAL A 401 -0.53 2.01 25.42
CA VAL A 401 0.78 1.72 26.01
C VAL A 401 1.70 2.94 25.94
N ALA A 402 1.75 3.66 24.82
CA ALA A 402 2.54 4.88 24.66
C ALA A 402 2.15 5.97 25.68
N ARG A 403 0.84 6.10 25.95
CA ARG A 403 0.29 7.01 26.98
C ARG A 403 0.38 6.47 28.41
N GLY A 404 0.88 5.23 28.61
CA GLY A 404 1.04 4.61 29.91
C GLY A 404 -0.26 4.19 30.60
N THR A 405 -1.38 4.12 29.87
CA THR A 405 -2.69 3.74 30.42
C THR A 405 -2.89 2.24 30.52
N VAL A 406 -2.16 1.45 29.72
CA VAL A 406 -2.21 -0.01 29.72
C VAL A 406 -0.79 -0.58 29.75
N PRO A 407 -0.48 -1.54 30.65
CA PRO A 407 0.82 -2.23 30.65
C PRO A 407 0.98 -3.12 29.41
N VAL A 408 2.22 -3.23 28.85
CA VAL A 408 2.55 -4.06 27.68
C VAL A 408 1.98 -5.48 27.77
N PRO A 409 2.17 -6.28 28.84
CA PRO A 409 1.62 -7.64 28.89
C PRO A 409 0.09 -7.70 28.80
N THR A 410 -0.60 -6.67 29.30
CA THR A 410 -2.06 -6.60 29.22
C THR A 410 -2.50 -6.23 27.81
N ALA A 411 -1.82 -5.29 27.15
CA ALA A 411 -2.09 -4.93 25.76
C ALA A 411 -1.92 -6.12 24.80
N LEU A 412 -0.86 -6.91 24.97
CA LEU A 412 -0.60 -8.10 24.15
C LEU A 412 -1.71 -9.14 24.29
N ARG A 413 -2.13 -9.48 25.52
CA ARG A 413 -3.28 -10.38 25.73
C ARG A 413 -4.57 -9.86 25.10
N GLN A 414 -4.82 -8.55 25.22
CA GLN A 414 -6.00 -7.93 24.61
C GLN A 414 -5.95 -7.98 23.08
N LEU A 415 -4.76 -7.82 22.49
CA LEU A 415 -4.57 -7.95 21.03
C LEU A 415 -4.86 -9.37 20.57
N ASP A 416 -4.27 -10.41 21.20
CA ASP A 416 -4.53 -11.80 20.83
C ASP A 416 -6.01 -12.16 21.01
N ALA A 417 -6.61 -11.78 22.13
CA ALA A 417 -8.04 -12.04 22.38
C ALA A 417 -8.93 -11.38 21.31
N LYS A 418 -8.62 -10.14 20.90
CA LYS A 418 -9.43 -9.41 19.91
C LYS A 418 -9.20 -9.93 18.49
N ALA A 419 -7.96 -10.25 18.13
CA ALA A 419 -7.67 -10.89 16.84
C ALA A 419 -8.35 -12.27 16.76
N ASP A 420 -8.32 -13.05 17.83
CA ASP A 420 -9.01 -14.34 17.88
C ASP A 420 -10.53 -14.21 17.74
N GLU A 421 -11.14 -13.17 18.33
CA GLU A 421 -12.56 -12.85 18.15
C GLU A 421 -12.84 -12.52 16.66
N LEU A 422 -12.08 -11.60 16.07
CA LEU A 422 -12.25 -11.19 14.67
C LEU A 422 -12.09 -12.36 13.70
N LEU A 423 -11.14 -13.27 13.98
CA LEU A 423 -10.84 -14.43 13.14
C LEU A 423 -11.72 -15.65 13.42
N GLU A 424 -12.71 -15.58 14.34
CA GLU A 424 -13.56 -16.72 14.70
C GLU A 424 -14.34 -17.29 13.52
N LYS A 425 -14.96 -16.41 12.71
CA LYS A 425 -15.70 -16.81 11.51
C LYS A 425 -14.79 -17.50 10.50
N ARG A 426 -13.56 -16.99 10.31
CA ARG A 426 -12.56 -17.60 9.43
C ARG A 426 -12.20 -19.01 9.90
N ARG A 427 -11.92 -19.20 11.19
CA ARG A 427 -11.67 -20.55 11.78
C ARG A 427 -12.81 -21.51 11.51
N TRP A 428 -14.03 -21.05 11.74
CA TRP A 428 -15.22 -21.87 11.51
C TRP A 428 -15.38 -22.26 10.03
N MET A 429 -15.14 -21.35 9.09
CA MET A 429 -15.23 -21.64 7.64
C MET A 429 -14.16 -22.65 7.21
N LEU A 430 -12.93 -22.47 7.64
CA LEU A 430 -11.81 -23.36 7.29
C LEU A 430 -11.98 -24.76 7.87
N SER A 431 -12.50 -24.88 9.10
CA SER A 431 -12.78 -26.19 9.71
C SER A 431 -13.85 -27.00 8.95
N ARG A 432 -14.81 -26.34 8.31
CA ARG A 432 -15.82 -26.98 7.48
C ARG A 432 -15.34 -27.30 6.06
N GLY A 433 -14.47 -26.47 5.49
CA GLY A 433 -13.85 -26.70 4.19
C GLY A 433 -12.91 -27.92 4.20
N ALA A 434 -12.19 -28.14 5.30
CA ALA A 434 -11.33 -29.32 5.47
C ALA A 434 -12.11 -30.64 5.58
N GLY A 435 -13.38 -30.59 5.99
CA GLY A 435 -14.24 -31.77 6.08
C GLY A 435 -14.96 -32.18 4.78
N SER A 436 -14.84 -31.39 3.71
CA SER A 436 -15.56 -31.59 2.44
C SER A 436 -14.68 -32.06 1.28
N GLN A 437 -13.40 -32.35 1.47
CA GLN A 437 -12.64 -33.10 0.48
C GLN A 437 -12.95 -34.59 0.62
N PRO A 438 -13.57 -35.25 -0.41
CA PRO A 438 -13.69 -36.70 -0.42
C PRO A 438 -12.28 -37.27 -0.44
N ALA A 439 -11.95 -38.10 0.53
CA ALA A 439 -10.73 -38.89 0.54
C ALA A 439 -10.56 -39.52 -0.85
N HIS A 440 -9.54 -39.06 -1.61
CA HIS A 440 -9.09 -39.79 -2.77
C HIS A 440 -8.64 -41.16 -2.28
N ARG A 441 -9.54 -42.15 -2.41
CA ARG A 441 -9.17 -43.56 -2.27
C ARG A 441 -8.07 -43.83 -3.28
N ALA A 442 -6.87 -44.00 -2.77
CA ALA A 442 -5.81 -44.62 -3.54
C ALA A 442 -6.33 -46.00 -4.02
N ALA A 443 -6.44 -46.17 -5.32
CA ALA A 443 -6.68 -47.45 -5.92
C ALA A 443 -5.58 -48.42 -5.51
N PRO A 444 -5.87 -49.67 -5.12
CA PRO A 444 -4.84 -50.64 -4.80
C PRO A 444 -4.01 -50.88 -6.05
N ALA A 445 -2.69 -50.87 -5.90
CA ALA A 445 -1.73 -51.22 -6.93
C ALA A 445 -1.99 -52.68 -7.32
N GLU A 446 -2.48 -52.94 -8.54
CA GLU A 446 -2.47 -54.23 -9.14
C GLU A 446 -1.02 -54.71 -9.34
N SER A 447 -0.67 -55.74 -8.60
CA SER A 447 0.56 -56.51 -8.78
C SER A 447 0.50 -57.22 -10.14
N ARG A 448 1.29 -56.75 -11.11
CA ARG A 448 1.60 -57.51 -12.33
C ARG A 448 2.60 -58.64 -11.97
N PRO A 449 2.35 -59.89 -12.41
CA PRO A 449 3.28 -60.97 -12.24
C PRO A 449 4.50 -60.78 -13.18
N LEU A 450 5.66 -61.00 -12.64
CA LEU A 450 6.94 -61.14 -13.38
C LEU A 450 6.83 -62.40 -14.26
N HIS A 451 6.87 -62.25 -15.58
CA HIS A 451 7.19 -63.33 -16.49
C HIS A 451 8.71 -63.51 -16.58
N ASN A 452 9.17 -64.62 -16.04
CA ASN A 452 10.44 -65.20 -16.41
C ASN A 452 10.30 -65.76 -17.81
N ASP A 453 11.16 -65.37 -18.73
CA ASP A 453 11.55 -66.19 -19.86
C ASP A 453 13.06 -66.26 -19.90
N GLU A 454 13.55 -67.46 -19.50
CA GLU A 454 14.87 -67.99 -19.83
C GLU A 454 14.87 -68.39 -21.31
N ALA A 455 16.05 -68.28 -21.84
CA ALA A 455 16.72 -69.25 -22.76
C ALA A 455 16.99 -68.75 -24.18
N SER A 456 18.28 -68.85 -24.40
CA SER A 456 19.00 -69.45 -25.58
C SER A 456 19.08 -68.63 -26.89
N LYS A 457 20.13 -68.04 -27.15
CA LYS A 457 21.29 -68.49 -27.97
C LYS A 457 22.19 -67.31 -28.25
#